data_aa855e00222cd3d337b5dec33031c60c
#
_entry.id   aa855e00222cd3d337b5dec33031c60c
#
_cell.length_a   1.000
_cell.length_b   1.000
_cell.length_c   1.000
_cell.angle_alpha   90.00
_cell.angle_beta   90.00
_cell.angle_gamma   90.00
#
_symmetry.space_group_name_H-M   'P 1'
#
loop_
_entity.id
_entity.type
_entity.pdbx_description
1 polymer ?
#
loop_
_entity_poly.entity_id
_entity_poly.type
_entity_poly.pdbx_seq_one_letter_code
_entity_poly.pdbx_strand_id
1 'polypeptide(L)'
;QGRVLRVDLGAMTAKEEPLNMEWAERYLGQRGLATKYLYEEIDPKADSLSPENKMIFGTGPLTGTMASTGGRWSVTTKGALTDAIACSNSGGYFGGELKLAGWDFVIFEGKAPHPVYLMIRDEDVQILDARDFLWGETVWETEERIKTRHQDPMIRIASIGKAGEELVRYACVMNDKDRAAGRSGVGAVMGSKNLKAVAVRGTRGVAVNDPERFLKVVQAKREKLDTHAARKRLGEV
;
A
#
# COMPACT_ATOMS: atom_id res chain seq x y z
N GLN A 1 5.36 10.77 8.90
CA GLN A 1 4.42 11.80 8.42
C GLN A 1 3.30 12.06 9.45
N GLY A 2 2.86 11.04 10.16
CA GLY A 2 1.82 11.17 11.18
C GLY A 2 0.40 11.29 10.61
N ARG A 3 0.14 10.76 9.39
CA ARG A 3 -1.11 10.97 8.66
C ARG A 3 -1.67 9.65 8.10
N VAL A 4 -2.98 9.50 8.23
CA VAL A 4 -3.77 8.40 7.67
C VAL A 4 -4.76 8.98 6.67
N LEU A 5 -4.85 8.38 5.50
CA LEU A 5 -5.90 8.65 4.53
C LEU A 5 -7.01 7.60 4.71
N ARG A 6 -8.18 8.02 5.11
CA ARG A 6 -9.35 7.17 5.20
C ARG A 6 -10.23 7.38 3.98
N VAL A 7 -10.50 6.29 3.26
CA VAL A 7 -11.26 6.29 2.01
C VAL A 7 -12.52 5.47 2.21
N ASP A 8 -13.67 6.13 2.29
CA ASP A 8 -14.98 5.48 2.27
C ASP A 8 -15.42 5.31 0.82
N LEU A 9 -15.30 4.09 0.34
CA LEU A 9 -15.68 3.73 -1.03
C LEU A 9 -17.19 3.73 -1.23
N GLY A 10 -17.97 3.46 -0.18
CA GLY A 10 -19.44 3.51 -0.25
C GLY A 10 -19.96 4.94 -0.40
N ALA A 11 -19.42 5.87 0.38
CA ALA A 11 -19.75 7.28 0.31
C ALA A 11 -18.98 8.03 -0.79
N MET A 12 -17.99 7.39 -1.44
CA MET A 12 -17.10 8.00 -2.44
C MET A 12 -16.36 9.23 -1.89
N THR A 13 -15.87 9.15 -0.65
CA THR A 13 -15.18 10.24 0.03
C THR A 13 -13.82 9.83 0.56
N ALA A 14 -12.92 10.79 0.70
CA ALA A 14 -11.63 10.59 1.33
C ALA A 14 -11.38 11.72 2.35
N LYS A 15 -10.84 11.36 3.51
CA LYS A 15 -10.51 12.32 4.57
C LYS A 15 -9.17 12.00 5.20
N GLU A 16 -8.51 13.04 5.68
CA GLU A 16 -7.31 12.91 6.50
C GLU A 16 -7.66 12.68 7.95
N GLU A 17 -6.88 11.81 8.61
CA GLU A 17 -6.92 11.60 10.06
C GLU A 17 -5.49 11.60 10.61
N PRO A 18 -5.26 12.05 11.85
CA PRO A 18 -3.96 11.91 12.47
C PRO A 18 -3.65 10.43 12.74
N LEU A 19 -2.38 10.06 12.56
CA LEU A 19 -1.90 8.73 12.96
C LEU A 19 -1.99 8.62 14.49
N ASN A 20 -2.51 7.51 15.00
CA ASN A 20 -2.50 7.24 16.43
C ASN A 20 -1.06 7.00 16.91
N MET A 21 -0.45 8.02 17.49
CA MET A 21 0.96 7.99 17.90
C MET A 21 1.22 7.02 19.05
N GLU A 22 0.28 6.85 19.99
CA GLU A 22 0.42 5.85 21.06
C GLU A 22 0.52 4.43 20.48
N TRP A 23 -0.32 4.13 19.50
CA TRP A 23 -0.24 2.84 18.80
C TRP A 23 1.02 2.74 17.94
N ALA A 24 1.45 3.82 17.30
CA ALA A 24 2.66 3.83 16.49
C ALA A 24 3.92 3.55 17.33
N GLU A 25 4.00 4.06 18.55
CA GLU A 25 5.09 3.77 19.47
C GLU A 25 5.12 2.29 19.89
N ARG A 26 3.96 1.66 20.09
CA ARG A 26 3.86 0.26 20.50
C ARG A 26 4.01 -0.74 19.35
N TYR A 27 3.46 -0.42 18.19
CA TYR A 27 3.35 -1.34 17.04
C TYR A 27 4.22 -0.92 15.85
N LEU A 28 4.99 0.16 15.97
CA LEU A 28 5.95 0.73 15.01
C LEU A 28 5.29 1.27 13.74
N GLY A 29 4.75 0.44 12.90
CA GLY A 29 4.21 0.82 11.60
C GLY A 29 3.89 -0.41 10.74
N GLN A 30 3.58 -0.18 9.46
CA GLN A 30 3.32 -1.20 8.47
C GLN A 30 2.40 -2.30 9.04
N ARG A 31 2.84 -3.56 9.04
CA ARG A 31 2.06 -4.71 9.50
C ARG A 31 1.57 -4.58 10.94
N GLY A 32 2.46 -4.22 11.87
CA GLY A 32 2.12 -4.20 13.29
C GLY A 32 1.02 -3.19 13.59
N LEU A 33 1.20 -1.97 13.17
CA LEU A 33 0.24 -0.89 13.41
C LEU A 33 -1.04 -1.07 12.57
N ALA A 34 -0.93 -1.49 11.31
CA ALA A 34 -2.11 -1.77 10.48
C ALA A 34 -2.97 -2.91 11.06
N THR A 35 -2.35 -3.94 11.64
CA THR A 35 -3.09 -5.01 12.33
C THR A 35 -3.83 -4.47 13.56
N LYS A 36 -3.24 -3.51 14.30
CA LYS A 36 -3.90 -2.87 15.44
C LYS A 36 -5.13 -2.09 15.00
N TYR A 37 -5.02 -1.27 13.93
CA TYR A 37 -6.18 -0.58 13.36
C TYR A 37 -7.28 -1.56 12.93
N LEU A 38 -6.89 -2.61 12.19
CA LEU A 38 -7.86 -3.61 11.73
C LEU A 38 -8.57 -4.31 12.90
N TYR A 39 -7.82 -4.69 13.93
CA TYR A 39 -8.35 -5.38 15.12
C TYR A 39 -9.37 -4.54 15.88
N GLU A 40 -9.14 -3.24 16.01
CA GLU A 40 -10.04 -2.32 16.70
C GLU A 40 -11.29 -1.94 15.90
N GLU A 41 -11.20 -2.00 14.57
CA GLU A 41 -12.18 -1.35 13.71
C GLU A 41 -13.07 -2.32 12.93
N ILE A 42 -12.83 -3.64 12.95
CA ILE A 42 -13.71 -4.60 12.26
C ILE A 42 -14.38 -5.56 13.23
N ASP A 43 -15.61 -5.95 12.93
CA ASP A 43 -16.22 -7.10 13.58
C ASP A 43 -15.47 -8.39 13.12
N PRO A 44 -14.94 -9.20 14.04
CA PRO A 44 -14.28 -10.46 13.68
C PRO A 44 -15.19 -11.44 12.93
N LYS A 45 -16.51 -11.28 12.99
CA LYS A 45 -17.50 -12.09 12.27
C LYS A 45 -17.81 -11.56 10.87
N ALA A 46 -17.36 -10.35 10.51
CA ALA A 46 -17.59 -9.81 9.17
C ALA A 46 -16.99 -10.73 8.10
N ASP A 47 -17.70 -10.98 7.03
CA ASP A 47 -17.17 -11.72 5.88
C ASP A 47 -16.00 -10.97 5.25
N SER A 48 -14.97 -11.68 4.87
CA SER A 48 -13.75 -11.08 4.31
C SER A 48 -13.96 -10.32 2.99
N LEU A 49 -15.01 -10.66 2.24
CA LEU A 49 -15.37 -9.99 0.98
C LEU A 49 -16.52 -8.98 1.13
N SER A 50 -17.01 -8.79 2.36
CA SER A 50 -18.10 -7.84 2.63
C SER A 50 -17.61 -6.39 2.70
N PRO A 51 -18.51 -5.40 2.55
CA PRO A 51 -18.19 -3.99 2.73
C PRO A 51 -17.66 -3.65 4.14
N GLU A 52 -18.07 -4.40 5.17
CA GLU A 52 -17.66 -4.21 6.57
C GLU A 52 -16.19 -4.51 6.80
N ASN A 53 -15.58 -5.38 5.97
CA ASN A 53 -14.14 -5.60 6.04
C ASN A 53 -13.39 -4.33 5.63
N LYS A 54 -12.27 -4.08 6.27
CA LYS A 54 -11.36 -2.98 5.93
C LYS A 54 -10.09 -3.52 5.27
N MET A 55 -9.50 -2.68 4.43
CA MET A 55 -8.22 -2.95 3.78
C MET A 55 -7.27 -1.79 4.03
N ILE A 56 -6.08 -2.08 4.53
CA ILE A 56 -5.12 -1.07 4.95
C ILE A 56 -3.83 -1.23 4.14
N PHE A 57 -3.47 -0.20 3.39
CA PHE A 57 -2.15 -0.07 2.77
C PHE A 57 -1.25 0.69 3.73
N GLY A 58 -0.18 0.05 4.19
CA GLY A 58 0.65 0.58 5.26
C GLY A 58 2.12 0.69 4.90
N THR A 59 2.72 1.83 5.25
CA THR A 59 4.16 2.08 5.19
C THR A 59 4.78 1.99 6.57
N GLY A 60 6.10 1.80 6.63
CA GLY A 60 6.86 1.80 7.88
C GLY A 60 7.47 3.16 8.20
N PRO A 61 8.01 3.36 9.42
CA PRO A 61 8.64 4.63 9.80
C PRO A 61 9.88 4.98 8.94
N LEU A 62 10.58 3.98 8.41
CA LEU A 62 11.76 4.17 7.56
C LEU A 62 11.46 4.11 6.05
N THR A 63 10.19 3.88 5.67
CA THR A 63 9.79 3.82 4.25
C THR A 63 10.02 5.18 3.59
N GLY A 64 10.59 5.17 2.38
CA GLY A 64 10.90 6.40 1.62
C GLY A 64 12.13 7.17 2.12
N THR A 65 12.85 6.67 3.13
CA THR A 65 14.11 7.25 3.61
C THR A 65 15.33 6.57 2.97
N MET A 66 16.53 7.07 3.26
CA MET A 66 17.80 6.47 2.85
C MET A 66 18.18 5.19 3.62
N ALA A 67 17.38 4.76 4.60
CA ALA A 67 17.62 3.51 5.32
C ALA A 67 17.53 2.32 4.36
N SER A 68 18.41 1.32 4.57
CA SER A 68 18.40 0.09 3.77
C SER A 68 17.04 -0.59 3.83
N THR A 69 16.59 -1.14 2.70
CA THR A 69 15.30 -1.86 2.57
C THR A 69 14.04 -1.01 2.83
N GLY A 70 14.14 0.32 2.71
CA GLY A 70 13.04 1.27 2.97
C GLY A 70 11.90 1.30 1.94
N GLY A 71 11.86 0.39 0.96
CA GLY A 71 10.79 0.35 -0.06
C GLY A 71 9.61 -0.57 0.27
N ARG A 72 9.64 -1.30 1.39
CA ARG A 72 8.58 -2.25 1.73
C ARG A 72 7.31 -1.57 2.23
N TRP A 73 6.18 -2.12 1.80
CA TRP A 73 4.84 -1.77 2.25
C TRP A 73 3.99 -3.02 2.45
N SER A 74 2.85 -2.90 3.08
CA SER A 74 1.96 -4.04 3.35
C SER A 74 0.51 -3.73 3.05
N VAL A 75 -0.23 -4.79 2.69
CA VAL A 75 -1.68 -4.82 2.66
C VAL A 75 -2.15 -5.64 3.85
N THR A 76 -2.93 -5.02 4.75
CA THR A 76 -3.49 -5.68 5.93
C THR A 76 -5.01 -5.64 5.86
N THR A 77 -5.65 -6.79 6.04
CA THR A 77 -7.10 -6.97 5.93
C THR A 77 -7.52 -8.29 6.56
N LYS A 78 -8.81 -8.56 6.68
CA LYS A 78 -9.30 -9.93 6.82
C LYS A 78 -9.22 -10.60 5.45
N GLY A 79 -8.41 -11.64 5.33
CA GLY A 79 -8.02 -12.22 4.03
C GLY A 79 -9.04 -13.19 3.47
N ALA A 80 -9.30 -13.12 2.17
CA ALA A 80 -10.27 -13.95 1.47
C ALA A 80 -9.94 -15.45 1.48
N LEU A 81 -8.67 -15.82 1.63
CA LEU A 81 -8.25 -17.22 1.57
C LEU A 81 -8.52 -17.98 2.87
N THR A 82 -8.28 -17.35 4.01
CA THR A 82 -8.29 -18.02 5.33
C THR A 82 -9.31 -17.46 6.30
N ASP A 83 -9.97 -16.36 5.94
CA ASP A 83 -10.90 -15.60 6.79
C ASP A 83 -10.27 -15.14 8.13
N ALA A 84 -8.95 -15.09 8.18
CA ALA A 84 -8.15 -14.60 9.29
C ALA A 84 -7.45 -13.29 8.92
N ILE A 85 -6.79 -12.66 9.90
CA ILE A 85 -5.96 -11.46 9.63
C ILE A 85 -4.87 -11.83 8.62
N ALA A 86 -4.90 -11.16 7.49
CA ALA A 86 -3.92 -11.25 6.43
C ALA A 86 -2.99 -10.05 6.48
N CYS A 87 -1.70 -10.29 6.33
CA CYS A 87 -0.72 -9.25 6.13
C CYS A 87 0.20 -9.64 4.98
N SER A 88 -0.10 -9.14 3.80
CA SER A 88 0.67 -9.38 2.60
C SER A 88 1.64 -8.22 2.35
N ASN A 89 2.89 -8.56 2.05
CA ASN A 89 3.98 -7.60 1.99
C ASN A 89 4.55 -7.53 0.58
N SER A 90 4.78 -6.32 0.06
CA SER A 90 5.41 -6.11 -1.23
C SER A 90 6.61 -5.16 -1.14
N GLY A 91 7.46 -5.23 -2.15
CA GLY A 91 8.59 -4.32 -2.34
C GLY A 91 8.30 -3.32 -3.47
N GLY A 92 9.35 -2.91 -4.19
CA GLY A 92 9.24 -1.93 -5.27
C GLY A 92 9.19 -0.49 -4.77
N TYR A 93 8.62 0.39 -5.57
CA TYR A 93 8.65 1.85 -5.36
C TYR A 93 7.34 2.39 -4.79
N PHE A 94 6.22 1.65 -4.92
CA PHE A 94 4.89 2.11 -4.48
C PHE A 94 4.86 2.56 -3.02
N GLY A 95 5.45 1.79 -2.10
CA GLY A 95 5.46 2.14 -0.68
C GLY A 95 6.25 3.43 -0.39
N GLY A 96 7.38 3.60 -1.07
CA GLY A 96 8.18 4.83 -0.99
C GLY A 96 7.40 6.04 -1.51
N GLU A 97 6.75 5.91 -2.66
CA GLU A 97 5.95 6.97 -3.28
C GLU A 97 4.77 7.37 -2.39
N LEU A 98 4.07 6.40 -1.79
CA LEU A 98 2.99 6.66 -0.84
C LEU A 98 3.47 7.48 0.36
N LYS A 99 4.65 7.14 0.88
CA LYS A 99 5.27 7.90 1.98
C LYS A 99 5.68 9.30 1.55
N LEU A 100 6.22 9.47 0.34
CA LEU A 100 6.58 10.75 -0.24
C LEU A 100 5.35 11.61 -0.57
N ALA A 101 4.19 11.01 -0.81
CA ALA A 101 2.91 11.71 -0.90
C ALA A 101 2.37 12.19 0.46
N GLY A 102 3.05 11.83 1.57
CA GLY A 102 2.71 12.31 2.91
C GLY A 102 1.85 11.36 3.74
N TRP A 103 1.64 10.12 3.30
CA TRP A 103 0.73 9.19 3.96
C TRP A 103 1.49 8.02 4.61
N ASP A 104 1.17 7.75 5.86
CA ASP A 104 1.63 6.55 6.55
C ASP A 104 0.75 5.35 6.22
N PHE A 105 -0.57 5.57 6.21
CA PHE A 105 -1.57 4.57 5.87
C PHE A 105 -2.64 5.12 4.93
N VAL A 106 -3.20 4.21 4.11
CA VAL A 106 -4.49 4.39 3.44
C VAL A 106 -5.42 3.28 3.92
N ILE A 107 -6.55 3.64 4.51
CA ILE A 107 -7.56 2.70 5.01
C ILE A 107 -8.78 2.78 4.11
N PHE A 108 -9.11 1.68 3.46
CA PHE A 108 -10.30 1.54 2.62
C PHE A 108 -11.41 0.85 3.40
N GLU A 109 -12.58 1.47 3.39
CA GLU A 109 -13.80 0.92 3.99
C GLU A 109 -14.97 1.02 3.01
N GLY A 110 -16.04 0.26 3.27
CA GLY A 110 -17.18 0.19 2.37
C GLY A 110 -16.88 -0.54 1.05
N LYS A 111 -17.76 -0.33 0.07
CA LYS A 111 -17.67 -0.82 -1.30
C LYS A 111 -18.15 0.25 -2.25
N ALA A 112 -17.38 0.55 -3.29
CA ALA A 112 -17.78 1.49 -4.33
C ALA A 112 -18.99 0.99 -5.13
N PRO A 113 -19.91 1.87 -5.54
CA PRO A 113 -21.10 1.48 -6.32
C PRO A 113 -20.75 0.93 -7.70
N HIS A 114 -19.58 1.22 -8.20
CA HIS A 114 -19.04 0.73 -9.47
C HIS A 114 -17.49 0.65 -9.37
N PRO A 115 -16.81 0.00 -10.33
CA PRO A 115 -15.36 -0.02 -10.38
C PRO A 115 -14.73 1.37 -10.36
N VAL A 116 -13.76 1.56 -9.45
CA VAL A 116 -13.03 2.82 -9.26
C VAL A 116 -11.53 2.59 -9.12
N TYR A 117 -10.76 3.65 -9.28
CA TYR A 117 -9.37 3.71 -8.81
C TYR A 117 -9.15 4.98 -7.99
N LEU A 118 -8.25 4.91 -7.02
CA LEU A 118 -7.84 6.05 -6.21
C LEU A 118 -6.61 6.69 -6.85
N MET A 119 -6.66 8.00 -7.09
CA MET A 119 -5.50 8.81 -7.48
C MET A 119 -5.10 9.71 -6.32
N ILE A 120 -3.83 9.62 -5.90
CA ILE A 120 -3.23 10.42 -4.83
C ILE A 120 -2.10 11.25 -5.44
N ARG A 121 -2.19 12.56 -5.38
CA ARG A 121 -1.11 13.50 -5.69
C ARG A 121 -0.85 14.36 -4.46
N ASP A 122 0.05 13.90 -3.60
CA ASP A 122 0.26 14.49 -2.28
C ASP A 122 -1.07 14.60 -1.49
N GLU A 123 -1.64 15.79 -1.35
CA GLU A 123 -2.92 16.04 -0.67
C GLU A 123 -4.15 16.01 -1.59
N ASP A 124 -3.93 16.11 -2.90
CA ASP A 124 -5.03 15.95 -3.86
C ASP A 124 -5.36 14.47 -4.03
N VAL A 125 -6.52 14.09 -3.51
CA VAL A 125 -7.00 12.70 -3.51
C VAL A 125 -8.33 12.63 -4.24
N GLN A 126 -8.39 11.79 -5.28
CA GLN A 126 -9.56 11.64 -6.14
C GLN A 126 -9.93 10.16 -6.31
N ILE A 127 -11.23 9.85 -6.12
CA ILE A 127 -11.80 8.54 -6.46
C ILE A 127 -12.36 8.68 -7.87
N LEU A 128 -11.79 7.95 -8.82
CA LEU A 128 -12.06 8.09 -10.24
C LEU A 128 -12.68 6.82 -10.81
N ASP A 129 -13.55 6.98 -11.82
CA ASP A 129 -14.22 5.88 -12.50
C ASP A 129 -13.24 4.99 -13.26
N ALA A 130 -13.37 3.68 -13.09
CA ALA A 130 -12.55 2.66 -13.72
C ALA A 130 -13.32 1.73 -14.69
N ARG A 131 -14.66 1.88 -14.84
CA ARG A 131 -15.52 0.93 -15.58
C ARG A 131 -15.04 0.64 -16.98
N ASP A 132 -15.07 1.63 -17.85
CA ASP A 132 -14.76 1.50 -19.29
C ASP A 132 -13.29 1.80 -19.60
N PHE A 133 -12.47 1.96 -18.55
CA PHE A 133 -11.10 2.40 -18.68
C PHE A 133 -10.07 1.39 -18.16
N LEU A 134 -10.35 0.75 -17.01
CA LEU A 134 -9.38 -0.13 -16.35
C LEU A 134 -9.95 -1.50 -15.98
N TRP A 135 -11.25 -1.61 -15.73
CA TRP A 135 -11.84 -2.88 -15.31
C TRP A 135 -11.78 -3.89 -16.44
N GLY A 136 -11.36 -5.11 -16.15
CA GLY A 136 -11.08 -6.16 -17.14
C GLY A 136 -9.66 -6.15 -17.69
N GLU A 137 -8.86 -5.10 -17.43
CA GLU A 137 -7.49 -5.01 -17.93
C GLU A 137 -6.50 -5.74 -17.03
N THR A 138 -5.37 -6.15 -17.62
CA THR A 138 -4.25 -6.70 -16.87
C THR A 138 -3.59 -5.63 -15.99
N VAL A 139 -2.76 -6.05 -15.04
CA VAL A 139 -2.02 -5.10 -14.18
C VAL A 139 -1.04 -4.24 -14.98
N TRP A 140 -0.45 -4.78 -16.05
CA TRP A 140 0.46 -4.05 -16.96
C TRP A 140 -0.28 -2.97 -17.74
N GLU A 141 -1.41 -3.31 -18.34
CA GLU A 141 -2.27 -2.36 -19.07
C GLU A 141 -2.86 -1.31 -18.14
N THR A 142 -3.28 -1.70 -16.94
CA THR A 142 -3.77 -0.77 -15.90
C THR A 142 -2.72 0.29 -15.58
N GLU A 143 -1.46 -0.12 -15.38
CA GLU A 143 -0.36 0.80 -15.08
C GLU A 143 -0.09 1.75 -16.24
N GLU A 144 0.00 1.24 -17.48
CA GLU A 144 0.26 2.05 -18.67
C GLU A 144 -0.87 3.06 -18.93
N ARG A 145 -2.13 2.62 -18.83
CA ARG A 145 -3.29 3.48 -19.05
C ARG A 145 -3.39 4.61 -18.04
N ILE A 146 -3.14 4.33 -16.75
CA ILE A 146 -3.14 5.36 -15.70
C ILE A 146 -2.03 6.38 -15.96
N LYS A 147 -0.80 5.95 -16.22
CA LYS A 147 0.32 6.84 -16.53
C LYS A 147 0.05 7.71 -17.75
N THR A 148 -0.49 7.13 -18.81
CA THR A 148 -0.86 7.84 -20.04
C THR A 148 -1.96 8.87 -19.78
N ARG A 149 -3.04 8.48 -19.09
CA ARG A 149 -4.16 9.39 -18.78
C ARG A 149 -3.72 10.62 -17.98
N HIS A 150 -2.84 10.40 -17.02
CA HIS A 150 -2.34 11.46 -16.15
C HIS A 150 -1.08 12.15 -16.69
N GLN A 151 -0.55 11.72 -17.85
CA GLN A 151 0.66 12.25 -18.49
C GLN A 151 1.87 12.32 -17.54
N ASP A 152 2.00 11.31 -16.64
CA ASP A 152 3.06 11.26 -15.63
C ASP A 152 3.60 9.83 -15.48
N PRO A 153 4.79 9.53 -16.04
CA PRO A 153 5.42 8.22 -15.95
C PRO A 153 5.93 7.89 -14.53
N MET A 154 6.01 8.88 -13.66
CA MET A 154 6.50 8.71 -12.30
C MET A 154 5.45 8.21 -11.32
N ILE A 155 4.17 8.19 -11.70
CA ILE A 155 3.10 7.60 -10.89
C ILE A 155 3.42 6.14 -10.60
N ARG A 156 3.27 5.75 -9.32
CA ARG A 156 3.38 4.35 -8.88
C ARG A 156 1.99 3.79 -8.63
N ILE A 157 1.76 2.57 -9.10
CA ILE A 157 0.43 1.98 -9.09
C ILE A 157 0.48 0.64 -8.34
N ALA A 158 -0.48 0.43 -7.45
CA ALA A 158 -0.83 -0.87 -6.90
C ALA A 158 -2.22 -1.25 -7.44
N SER A 159 -2.36 -2.40 -8.10
CA SER A 159 -3.59 -2.79 -8.79
C SER A 159 -3.87 -4.28 -8.71
N ILE A 160 -5.09 -4.65 -9.06
CA ILE A 160 -5.52 -6.03 -9.26
C ILE A 160 -5.73 -6.31 -10.75
N GLY A 161 -5.46 -7.55 -11.17
CA GLY A 161 -5.89 -8.08 -12.46
C GLY A 161 -7.25 -8.78 -12.38
N LYS A 162 -7.63 -9.47 -13.45
CA LYS A 162 -8.91 -10.19 -13.56
C LYS A 162 -9.16 -11.16 -12.41
N ALA A 163 -8.14 -11.84 -11.90
CA ALA A 163 -8.28 -12.73 -10.76
C ALA A 163 -8.81 -12.01 -9.50
N GLY A 164 -8.41 -10.75 -9.26
CA GLY A 164 -8.94 -9.94 -8.16
C GLY A 164 -10.36 -9.48 -8.43
N GLU A 165 -10.66 -9.07 -9.66
CA GLU A 165 -12.00 -8.65 -10.09
C GLU A 165 -13.02 -9.80 -9.98
N GLU A 166 -12.60 -11.02 -10.33
CA GLU A 166 -13.40 -12.26 -10.24
C GLU A 166 -13.34 -12.93 -8.85
N LEU A 167 -12.81 -12.22 -7.85
CA LEU A 167 -12.76 -12.63 -6.45
C LEU A 167 -12.06 -13.98 -6.22
N VAL A 168 -11.09 -14.32 -7.04
CA VAL A 168 -10.26 -15.52 -6.86
C VAL A 168 -9.54 -15.43 -5.51
N ARG A 169 -9.81 -16.36 -4.60
CA ARG A 169 -9.43 -16.27 -3.18
C ARG A 169 -7.93 -16.20 -2.88
N TYR A 170 -7.08 -16.45 -3.85
CA TYR A 170 -5.63 -16.27 -3.75
C TYR A 170 -5.10 -15.14 -4.65
N ALA A 171 -5.98 -14.29 -5.20
CA ALA A 171 -5.57 -13.14 -5.99
C ALA A 171 -4.69 -12.19 -5.17
N CYS A 172 -3.71 -11.61 -5.82
CA CYS A 172 -2.75 -10.69 -5.21
C CYS A 172 -2.98 -9.25 -5.66
N VAL A 173 -2.38 -8.31 -4.92
CA VAL A 173 -2.22 -6.91 -5.35
C VAL A 173 -0.82 -6.77 -5.92
N MET A 174 -0.73 -6.29 -7.17
CA MET A 174 0.53 -6.10 -7.89
C MET A 174 0.94 -4.63 -7.89
N ASN A 175 2.24 -4.37 -7.81
CA ASN A 175 2.77 -3.02 -8.01
C ASN A 175 4.08 -3.06 -8.81
N ASP A 176 4.40 -1.93 -9.45
CA ASP A 176 5.61 -1.79 -10.28
C ASP A 176 5.77 -3.00 -11.23
N LYS A 177 4.69 -3.42 -11.87
CA LYS A 177 4.55 -4.54 -12.83
C LYS A 177 4.83 -5.93 -12.24
N ASP A 178 5.91 -6.09 -11.49
CA ASP A 178 6.48 -7.40 -11.12
C ASP A 178 6.55 -7.66 -9.61
N ARG A 179 6.05 -6.75 -8.80
CA ARG A 179 6.02 -6.88 -7.34
C ARG A 179 4.62 -7.26 -6.87
N ALA A 180 4.54 -8.19 -5.93
CA ALA A 180 3.28 -8.70 -5.45
C ALA A 180 3.14 -8.68 -3.94
N ALA A 181 2.04 -8.14 -3.45
CA ALA A 181 1.45 -8.52 -2.18
C ALA A 181 0.64 -9.80 -2.43
N GLY A 182 1.35 -10.94 -2.43
CA GLY A 182 0.92 -12.18 -3.08
C GLY A 182 0.22 -13.20 -2.17
N ARG A 183 0.04 -12.92 -0.87
CA ARG A 183 -0.49 -13.89 0.08
C ARG A 183 -1.89 -13.55 0.56
N SER A 184 -2.65 -14.59 0.97
CA SER A 184 -3.90 -14.50 1.72
C SER A 184 -5.09 -13.90 0.97
N GLY A 185 -5.01 -13.77 -0.36
CA GLY A 185 -6.13 -13.34 -1.19
C GLY A 185 -6.50 -11.85 -1.05
N VAL A 186 -5.51 -11.00 -0.74
CA VAL A 186 -5.75 -9.55 -0.57
C VAL A 186 -6.26 -8.89 -1.85
N GLY A 187 -5.95 -9.44 -3.04
CA GLY A 187 -6.48 -8.96 -4.32
C GLY A 187 -7.98 -9.21 -4.47
N ALA A 188 -8.50 -10.33 -3.95
CA ALA A 188 -9.93 -10.58 -3.93
C ALA A 188 -10.68 -9.59 -3.00
N VAL A 189 -10.11 -9.25 -1.84
CA VAL A 189 -10.67 -8.21 -0.96
C VAL A 189 -10.69 -6.86 -1.65
N MET A 190 -9.64 -6.50 -2.39
CA MET A 190 -9.61 -5.26 -3.18
C MET A 190 -10.71 -5.26 -4.27
N GLY A 191 -10.87 -6.38 -4.98
CA GLY A 191 -11.91 -6.56 -6.00
C GLY A 191 -13.33 -6.50 -5.42
N SER A 192 -13.57 -7.12 -4.26
CA SER A 192 -14.88 -7.09 -3.61
C SER A 192 -15.34 -5.67 -3.24
N LYS A 193 -14.40 -4.74 -3.08
CA LYS A 193 -14.65 -3.32 -2.86
C LYS A 193 -14.84 -2.50 -4.15
N ASN A 194 -14.80 -3.14 -5.31
CA ASN A 194 -14.77 -2.49 -6.63
C ASN A 194 -13.57 -1.53 -6.79
N LEU A 195 -12.48 -1.77 -6.07
CA LEU A 195 -11.26 -0.96 -6.16
C LEU A 195 -10.26 -1.64 -7.12
N LYS A 196 -10.07 -1.06 -8.29
CA LYS A 196 -9.16 -1.57 -9.33
C LYS A 196 -7.70 -1.27 -9.06
N ALA A 197 -7.43 -0.02 -8.67
CA ALA A 197 -6.07 0.45 -8.49
C ALA A 197 -5.98 1.58 -7.46
N VAL A 198 -4.77 1.73 -6.91
CA VAL A 198 -4.33 2.90 -6.15
C VAL A 198 -3.11 3.46 -6.87
N ALA A 199 -3.23 4.67 -7.38
CA ALA A 199 -2.19 5.38 -8.11
C ALA A 199 -1.66 6.52 -7.24
N VAL A 200 -0.35 6.62 -7.10
CA VAL A 200 0.29 7.58 -6.20
C VAL A 200 1.41 8.34 -6.90
N ARG A 201 1.43 9.65 -6.68
CA ARG A 201 2.53 10.56 -7.03
C ARG A 201 2.86 11.40 -5.81
N GLY A 202 4.03 11.19 -5.23
CA GLY A 202 4.53 11.91 -4.07
C GLY A 202 5.67 12.85 -4.45
N THR A 203 5.58 14.11 -4.00
CA THR A 203 6.64 15.11 -4.23
C THR A 203 7.25 15.63 -2.94
N ARG A 204 6.75 15.16 -1.79
CA ARG A 204 7.22 15.57 -0.47
C ARG A 204 8.43 14.74 -0.02
N GLY A 205 9.17 15.29 0.91
CA GLY A 205 10.20 14.55 1.61
C GLY A 205 9.65 13.76 2.80
N VAL A 206 10.43 12.82 3.30
CA VAL A 206 10.20 12.20 4.61
C VAL A 206 10.99 12.99 5.64
N ALA A 207 10.29 13.63 6.59
CA ALA A 207 10.94 14.36 7.68
C ALA A 207 11.70 13.40 8.60
N VAL A 208 12.94 13.73 8.89
CA VAL A 208 13.80 13.01 9.83
C VAL A 208 14.17 13.97 10.96
N ASN A 209 13.92 13.56 12.19
CA ASN A 209 14.09 14.43 13.37
C ASN A 209 15.55 14.90 13.55
N ASP A 210 16.53 14.02 13.30
CA ASP A 210 17.96 14.32 13.37
C ASP A 210 18.64 13.78 12.10
N PRO A 211 18.69 14.57 11.01
CA PRO A 211 19.23 14.14 9.72
C PRO A 211 20.73 13.76 9.78
N GLU A 212 21.53 14.48 10.56
CA GLU A 212 22.97 14.22 10.65
C GLU A 212 23.25 12.88 11.32
N ARG A 213 22.63 12.63 12.46
CA ARG A 213 22.72 11.36 13.17
C ARG A 213 22.18 10.22 12.32
N PHE A 214 21.07 10.43 11.65
CA PHE A 214 20.47 9.45 10.75
C PHE A 214 21.43 9.06 9.62
N LEU A 215 22.03 10.03 8.94
CA LEU A 215 22.99 9.78 7.87
C LEU A 215 24.22 9.02 8.37
N LYS A 216 24.80 9.39 9.52
CA LYS A 216 25.91 8.66 10.14
C LYS A 216 25.57 7.19 10.39
N VAL A 217 24.37 6.92 10.94
CA VAL A 217 23.92 5.55 11.21
C VAL A 217 23.70 4.77 9.90
N VAL A 218 23.08 5.39 8.88
CA VAL A 218 22.88 4.78 7.56
C VAL A 218 24.19 4.42 6.89
N GLN A 219 25.20 5.33 6.93
CA GLN A 219 26.53 5.09 6.37
C GLN A 219 27.24 3.93 7.08
N ALA A 220 27.29 3.97 8.41
CA ALA A 220 27.92 2.90 9.20
C ALA A 220 27.26 1.53 8.96
N LYS A 221 25.92 1.51 8.75
CA LYS A 221 25.21 0.29 8.41
C LYS A 221 25.51 -0.19 6.99
N ARG A 222 25.65 0.72 6.02
CA ARG A 222 26.08 0.40 4.66
C ARG A 222 27.44 -0.25 4.63
N GLU A 223 28.44 0.32 5.31
CA GLU A 223 29.79 -0.23 5.40
C GLU A 223 29.79 -1.66 5.96
N LYS A 224 28.98 -1.90 7.02
CA LYS A 224 28.80 -3.26 7.56
C LYS A 224 28.17 -4.23 6.57
N LEU A 225 27.19 -3.77 5.79
CA LEU A 225 26.54 -4.59 4.78
C LEU A 225 27.48 -4.89 3.60
N ASP A 226 28.30 -3.92 3.19
CA ASP A 226 29.25 -4.07 2.08
C ASP A 226 30.37 -5.06 2.40
N THR A 227 30.76 -5.15 3.67
CA THR A 227 31.77 -6.10 4.14
C THR A 227 31.21 -7.47 4.54
N HIS A 228 29.89 -7.63 4.58
CA HIS A 228 29.27 -8.87 5.06
C HIS A 228 29.43 -10.02 4.05
N ALA A 229 29.88 -11.18 4.52
CA ALA A 229 30.17 -12.36 3.69
C ALA A 229 29.00 -12.83 2.80
N ALA A 230 27.74 -12.67 3.28
CA ALA A 230 26.56 -13.02 2.50
C ALA A 230 26.37 -12.15 1.25
N ARG A 231 26.78 -10.85 1.31
CA ARG A 231 26.71 -9.97 0.15
C ARG A 231 27.75 -10.32 -0.91
N LYS A 232 28.94 -10.70 -0.49
CA LYS A 232 29.98 -11.18 -1.41
C LYS A 232 29.50 -12.42 -2.17
N ARG A 233 28.83 -13.37 -1.52
CA ARG A 233 28.27 -14.56 -2.17
C ARG A 233 27.13 -14.26 -3.16
N LEU A 234 26.33 -13.21 -2.91
CA LEU A 234 25.23 -12.81 -3.82
C LEU A 234 25.71 -12.00 -5.03
N GLY A 235 26.91 -11.42 -4.97
CA GLY A 235 27.53 -10.71 -6.09
C GLY A 235 28.43 -11.57 -7.00
N GLU A 236 28.58 -12.85 -6.65
CA GLU A 236 29.36 -13.84 -7.42
C GLU A 236 28.50 -14.77 -8.28
N VAL A 237 27.17 -14.47 -8.41
CA VAL A 237 26.21 -15.23 -9.23
C VAL A 237 25.86 -14.46 -10.49
#